data_e052666ec6b3604ed9dcd71fce285d13
#
_entry.id   e052666ec6b3604ed9dcd71fce285d13
#
_cell.length_a   1.000
_cell.length_b   1.000
_cell.length_c   1.000
_cell.angle_alpha   90.00
_cell.angle_beta   90.00
_cell.angle_gamma   90.00
#
_symmetry.space_group_name_H-M   'P 1'
#
loop_
_entity.id
_entity.type
_entity.pdbx_description
1 polymer ?
#
loop_
_entity_poly.entity_id
_entity_poly.type
_entity_poly.pdbx_seq_one_letter_code
_entity_poly.pdbx_strand_id
1 'polypeptide(L)'
;MDKQIIQDQIIGINSRITSLRKDRDVHVRLQGLNVEAEKLRGEASADAVQIEKEKVVVTVLLAQRQQIVQSTIVGLSKRMVEILPVGRPDIQITEDGGVYIGWVRQDGKKVAYAGLSGGEKALFDPALAYALKANVLLQESAELDEERLLESLGKFNGAKVQVIVSTCYGPKSVPDGWELCKL
;
A
#
# COMPACT_ATOMS: atom_id res chain seq x y z
N MET A 1 18.49 76.54 55.07
CA MET A 1 17.91 75.42 54.36
C MET A 1 18.15 74.18 55.23
N ASP A 2 17.09 73.58 55.73
CA ASP A 2 17.20 72.55 56.71
C ASP A 2 17.85 71.28 56.16
N LYS A 3 18.90 70.76 56.82
CA LYS A 3 19.65 69.54 56.48
C LYS A 3 18.71 68.36 56.32
N GLN A 4 17.60 68.35 57.03
CA GLN A 4 16.56 67.37 56.98
C GLN A 4 15.84 67.34 55.61
N ILE A 5 15.48 68.51 55.05
CA ILE A 5 14.81 68.59 53.76
C ILE A 5 15.69 68.07 52.63
N ILE A 6 16.98 68.34 52.65
CA ILE A 6 17.96 67.83 51.67
C ILE A 6 18.05 66.30 51.78
N GLN A 7 18.06 65.77 53.00
CA GLN A 7 18.18 64.31 53.24
C GLN A 7 16.93 63.58 52.73
N ASP A 8 15.74 64.11 52.94
CA ASP A 8 14.50 63.53 52.43
C ASP A 8 14.42 63.57 50.90
N GLN A 9 14.92 64.63 50.29
CA GLN A 9 15.02 64.73 48.83
C GLN A 9 16.00 63.65 48.23
N ILE A 10 17.14 63.42 48.88
CA ILE A 10 18.11 62.40 48.47
C ILE A 10 17.50 61.00 48.57
N ILE A 11 16.76 60.67 49.60
CA ILE A 11 16.05 59.42 49.79
C ILE A 11 15.01 59.25 48.68
N GLY A 12 14.22 60.27 48.37
CA GLY A 12 13.23 60.22 47.28
C GLY A 12 13.87 60.00 45.91
N ILE A 13 14.97 60.71 45.63
CA ILE A 13 15.71 60.52 44.35
C ILE A 13 16.30 59.12 44.24
N ASN A 14 16.90 58.59 45.29
CA ASN A 14 17.46 57.21 45.27
C ASN A 14 16.38 56.16 45.10
N SER A 15 15.21 56.32 45.71
CA SER A 15 14.05 55.42 45.47
C SER A 15 13.61 55.46 44.01
N ARG A 16 13.53 56.66 43.43
CA ARG A 16 13.16 56.83 42.02
C ARG A 16 14.20 56.19 41.02
N ILE A 17 15.48 56.40 41.33
CA ILE A 17 16.58 55.75 40.57
C ILE A 17 16.47 54.21 40.61
N THR A 18 16.15 53.66 41.80
CA THR A 18 16.01 52.22 41.96
C THR A 18 14.80 51.68 41.17
N SER A 19 13.68 52.38 41.18
CA SER A 19 12.52 52.05 40.34
C SER A 19 12.86 52.08 38.84
N LEU A 20 13.46 53.19 38.39
CA LEU A 20 13.84 53.33 36.97
C LEU A 20 14.84 52.28 36.49
N ARG A 21 15.75 51.82 37.36
CA ARG A 21 16.65 50.71 37.05
C ARG A 21 15.89 49.42 36.84
N LYS A 22 14.91 49.09 37.71
CA LYS A 22 14.06 47.92 37.54
C LYS A 22 13.26 47.98 36.24
N ASP A 23 12.66 49.11 35.94
CA ASP A 23 11.87 49.32 34.72
C ASP A 23 12.74 49.14 33.46
N ARG A 24 13.97 49.70 33.49
CA ARG A 24 14.93 49.48 32.39
C ARG A 24 15.26 47.98 32.21
N ASP A 25 15.54 47.30 33.30
CA ASP A 25 15.94 45.86 33.22
C ASP A 25 14.76 44.99 32.68
N VAL A 26 13.51 45.31 33.07
CA VAL A 26 12.32 44.71 32.49
C VAL A 26 12.21 45.01 31.00
N HIS A 27 12.43 46.27 30.61
CA HIS A 27 12.37 46.66 29.20
C HIS A 27 13.40 45.96 28.32
N VAL A 28 14.64 45.85 28.78
CA VAL A 28 15.72 45.14 28.08
C VAL A 28 15.36 43.65 27.94
N ARG A 29 14.80 43.04 28.99
CA ARG A 29 14.34 41.65 28.93
C ARG A 29 13.19 41.45 27.93
N LEU A 30 12.23 42.36 27.91
CA LEU A 30 11.12 42.32 26.94
C LEU A 30 11.62 42.49 25.50
N GLN A 31 12.60 43.37 25.25
CA GLN A 31 13.21 43.50 23.93
C GLN A 31 13.90 42.18 23.49
N GLY A 32 14.65 41.53 24.39
CA GLY A 32 15.26 40.22 24.09
C GLY A 32 14.23 39.14 23.74
N LEU A 33 13.17 39.06 24.54
CA LEU A 33 12.06 38.10 24.27
C LEU A 33 11.34 38.36 22.93
N ASN A 34 11.16 39.67 22.58
CA ASN A 34 10.55 39.99 21.28
C ASN A 34 11.43 39.56 20.11
N VAL A 35 12.73 39.78 20.17
CA VAL A 35 13.69 39.30 19.13
C VAL A 35 13.64 37.78 18.98
N GLU A 36 13.63 37.05 20.10
CA GLU A 36 13.53 35.61 20.10
C GLU A 36 12.18 35.13 19.54
N ALA A 37 11.09 35.75 19.90
CA ALA A 37 9.76 35.47 19.39
C ALA A 37 9.67 35.67 17.86
N GLU A 38 10.24 36.75 17.32
CA GLU A 38 10.28 36.98 15.87
C GLU A 38 11.14 35.94 15.14
N LYS A 39 12.26 35.53 15.72
CA LYS A 39 13.09 34.42 15.17
C LYS A 39 12.30 33.13 15.12
N LEU A 40 11.66 32.72 16.22
CA LEU A 40 10.85 31.49 16.28
C LEU A 40 9.65 31.54 15.32
N ARG A 41 9.02 32.69 15.12
CA ARG A 41 7.96 32.85 14.13
C ARG A 41 8.48 32.62 12.70
N GLY A 42 9.67 33.14 12.41
CA GLY A 42 10.32 32.92 11.11
C GLY A 42 10.62 31.45 10.85
N GLU A 43 11.18 30.74 11.84
CA GLU A 43 11.46 29.31 11.77
C GLU A 43 10.17 28.50 11.58
N ALA A 44 9.14 28.77 12.38
CA ALA A 44 7.85 28.09 12.26
C ALA A 44 7.17 28.31 10.88
N SER A 45 7.33 29.50 10.30
CA SER A 45 6.83 29.79 8.95
C SER A 45 7.58 29.00 7.87
N ALA A 46 8.90 28.89 7.99
CA ALA A 46 9.72 28.10 7.07
C ALA A 46 9.39 26.60 7.16
N ASP A 47 9.23 26.08 8.38
CA ASP A 47 8.83 24.69 8.62
C ASP A 47 7.43 24.40 8.04
N ALA A 48 6.48 25.31 8.19
CA ALA A 48 5.14 25.17 7.62
C ALA A 48 5.18 25.03 6.08
N VAL A 49 6.00 25.83 5.41
CA VAL A 49 6.21 25.75 3.96
C VAL A 49 6.86 24.43 3.56
N GLN A 50 7.82 23.95 4.35
CA GLN A 50 8.48 22.67 4.09
C GLN A 50 7.52 21.50 4.26
N ILE A 51 6.70 21.49 5.30
CA ILE A 51 5.67 20.48 5.54
C ILE A 51 4.69 20.40 4.35
N GLU A 52 4.25 21.54 3.81
CA GLU A 52 3.35 21.53 2.65
C GLU A 52 4.03 20.94 1.40
N LYS A 53 5.30 21.24 1.15
CA LYS A 53 6.05 20.61 0.05
C LYS A 53 6.15 19.10 0.24
N GLU A 54 6.45 18.62 1.44
CA GLU A 54 6.56 17.20 1.74
C GLU A 54 5.23 16.48 1.61
N LYS A 55 4.12 17.08 2.01
CA LYS A 55 2.77 16.54 1.79
C LYS A 55 2.47 16.32 0.30
N VAL A 56 2.85 17.27 -0.56
CA VAL A 56 2.69 17.13 -2.00
C VAL A 56 3.49 15.94 -2.52
N VAL A 57 4.76 15.79 -2.10
CA VAL A 57 5.61 14.67 -2.49
C VAL A 57 4.99 13.34 -2.06
N VAL A 58 4.55 13.23 -0.80
CA VAL A 58 3.88 12.02 -0.28
C VAL A 58 2.63 11.68 -1.10
N THR A 59 1.80 12.67 -1.42
CA THR A 59 0.60 12.47 -2.25
C THR A 59 0.94 11.92 -3.63
N VAL A 60 1.97 12.46 -4.29
CA VAL A 60 2.43 11.98 -5.60
C VAL A 60 2.97 10.55 -5.51
N LEU A 61 3.77 10.25 -4.49
CA LEU A 61 4.31 8.89 -4.29
C LEU A 61 3.20 7.86 -4.02
N LEU A 62 2.19 8.21 -3.24
CA LEU A 62 1.03 7.34 -3.01
C LEU A 62 0.25 7.09 -4.30
N ALA A 63 0.02 8.11 -5.12
CA ALA A 63 -0.64 7.96 -6.40
C ALA A 63 0.18 7.07 -7.37
N GLN A 64 1.48 7.24 -7.44
CA GLN A 64 2.37 6.40 -8.25
C GLN A 64 2.37 4.95 -7.76
N ARG A 65 2.47 4.72 -6.45
CA ARG A 65 2.34 3.39 -5.84
C ARG A 65 1.03 2.72 -6.26
N GLN A 66 -0.09 3.44 -6.12
CA GLN A 66 -1.41 2.94 -6.50
C GLN A 66 -1.46 2.53 -7.99
N GLN A 67 -0.90 3.34 -8.87
CA GLN A 67 -0.86 3.06 -10.30
C GLN A 67 -0.02 1.82 -10.62
N ILE A 68 1.16 1.67 -10.01
CA ILE A 68 2.04 0.49 -10.20
C ILE A 68 1.33 -0.76 -9.73
N VAL A 69 0.75 -0.73 -8.53
CA VAL A 69 0.00 -1.84 -7.95
C VAL A 69 -1.15 -2.25 -8.86
N GLN A 70 -1.96 -1.29 -9.30
CA GLN A 70 -3.11 -1.55 -10.18
C GLN A 70 -2.67 -2.15 -11.52
N SER A 71 -1.60 -1.63 -12.14
CA SER A 71 -1.09 -2.17 -13.40
C SER A 71 -0.57 -3.60 -13.27
N THR A 72 0.07 -3.91 -12.15
CA THR A 72 0.57 -5.25 -11.83
C THR A 72 -0.57 -6.25 -11.67
N ILE A 73 -1.64 -5.89 -10.94
CA ILE A 73 -2.82 -6.72 -10.76
C ILE A 73 -3.53 -6.97 -12.09
N VAL A 74 -3.70 -5.93 -12.91
CA VAL A 74 -4.30 -6.06 -14.24
C VAL A 74 -3.46 -7.01 -15.12
N GLY A 75 -2.14 -6.87 -15.10
CA GLY A 75 -1.24 -7.75 -15.83
C GLY A 75 -1.29 -9.21 -15.37
N LEU A 76 -1.37 -9.43 -14.06
CA LEU A 76 -1.54 -10.75 -13.45
C LEU A 76 -2.88 -11.37 -13.88
N SER A 77 -3.96 -10.63 -13.71
CA SER A 77 -5.32 -11.09 -14.08
C SER A 77 -5.45 -11.43 -15.56
N LYS A 78 -4.86 -10.63 -16.45
CA LYS A 78 -4.83 -10.94 -17.88
C LYS A 78 -4.18 -12.28 -18.16
N ARG A 79 -3.00 -12.54 -17.59
CA ARG A 79 -2.29 -13.82 -17.78
C ARG A 79 -3.06 -15.01 -17.20
N MET A 80 -3.72 -14.84 -16.05
CA MET A 80 -4.57 -15.89 -15.51
C MET A 80 -5.70 -16.27 -16.48
N VAL A 81 -6.35 -15.30 -17.10
CA VAL A 81 -7.45 -15.52 -18.05
C VAL A 81 -6.98 -16.29 -19.30
N GLU A 82 -5.70 -16.21 -19.68
CA GLU A 82 -5.16 -17.01 -20.81
C GLU A 82 -5.26 -18.52 -20.57
N ILE A 83 -5.14 -18.94 -19.30
CA ILE A 83 -5.13 -20.36 -18.88
C ILE A 83 -6.48 -20.78 -18.29
N LEU A 84 -7.21 -19.88 -17.62
CA LEU A 84 -8.51 -20.20 -17.03
C LEU A 84 -9.52 -20.59 -18.12
N PRO A 85 -10.12 -21.78 -18.07
CA PRO A 85 -11.16 -22.16 -19.02
C PRO A 85 -12.46 -21.42 -18.78
N VAL A 86 -12.75 -21.06 -17.52
CA VAL A 86 -14.01 -20.42 -17.11
C VAL A 86 -13.79 -19.35 -16.04
N GLY A 87 -14.71 -18.38 -15.96
CA GLY A 87 -14.67 -17.32 -14.96
C GLY A 87 -13.51 -16.33 -15.16
N ARG A 88 -13.23 -15.55 -14.14
CA ARG A 88 -12.11 -14.62 -14.14
C ARG A 88 -11.58 -14.38 -12.72
N PRO A 89 -10.30 -14.06 -12.54
CA PRO A 89 -9.76 -13.72 -11.24
C PRO A 89 -10.30 -12.38 -10.75
N ASP A 90 -10.50 -12.25 -9.44
CA ASP A 90 -10.80 -11.01 -8.73
C ASP A 90 -9.69 -10.78 -7.69
N ILE A 91 -8.65 -10.09 -8.09
CA ILE A 91 -7.50 -9.80 -7.24
C ILE A 91 -7.52 -8.31 -6.93
N GLN A 92 -7.45 -7.96 -5.66
CA GLN A 92 -7.49 -6.58 -5.19
C GLN A 92 -6.44 -6.39 -4.10
N ILE A 93 -5.86 -5.19 -4.03
CA ILE A 93 -5.04 -4.76 -2.90
C ILE A 93 -5.83 -3.70 -2.17
N THR A 94 -6.05 -3.93 -0.88
CA THR A 94 -6.76 -3.02 -0.01
C THR A 94 -5.88 -1.83 0.39
N GLU A 95 -6.47 -0.75 0.88
CA GLU A 95 -5.75 0.49 1.25
C GLU A 95 -4.71 0.26 2.34
N ASP A 96 -4.97 -0.66 3.26
CA ASP A 96 -4.05 -1.11 4.32
C ASP A 96 -2.94 -2.04 3.83
N GLY A 97 -2.92 -2.39 2.50
CA GLY A 97 -1.93 -3.26 1.89
C GLY A 97 -2.27 -4.74 1.95
N GLY A 98 -3.46 -5.11 2.44
CA GLY A 98 -3.98 -6.47 2.38
C GLY A 98 -4.23 -6.91 0.95
N VAL A 99 -4.14 -8.22 0.68
CA VAL A 99 -4.41 -8.81 -0.63
C VAL A 99 -5.68 -9.65 -0.56
N TYR A 100 -6.68 -9.28 -1.35
CA TYR A 100 -7.85 -10.09 -1.59
C TYR A 100 -7.64 -10.89 -2.87
N ILE A 101 -7.85 -12.20 -2.81
CA ILE A 101 -7.83 -13.12 -3.94
C ILE A 101 -9.19 -13.81 -4.00
N GLY A 102 -9.80 -13.76 -5.15
CA GLY A 102 -11.10 -14.37 -5.41
C GLY A 102 -11.30 -14.70 -6.88
N TRP A 103 -12.46 -15.22 -7.16
CA TRP A 103 -12.91 -15.63 -8.48
C TRP A 103 -14.30 -15.08 -8.76
N VAL A 104 -14.50 -14.55 -9.95
CA VAL A 104 -15.82 -14.23 -10.49
C VAL A 104 -16.26 -15.39 -11.36
N ARG A 105 -17.29 -16.11 -10.93
CA ARG A 105 -17.90 -17.22 -11.66
C ARG A 105 -18.58 -16.76 -12.94
N GLN A 106 -18.95 -17.69 -13.83
CA GLN A 106 -19.68 -17.39 -15.06
C GLN A 106 -21.04 -16.69 -14.81
N ASP A 107 -21.70 -17.01 -13.68
CA ASP A 107 -22.95 -16.37 -13.26
C ASP A 107 -22.74 -14.94 -12.66
N GLY A 108 -21.50 -14.46 -12.67
CA GLY A 108 -21.12 -13.14 -12.13
C GLY A 108 -20.91 -13.09 -10.61
N LYS A 109 -21.13 -14.18 -9.89
CA LYS A 109 -20.91 -14.22 -8.44
C LYS A 109 -19.43 -14.17 -8.11
N LYS A 110 -19.09 -13.33 -7.13
CA LYS A 110 -17.75 -13.23 -6.58
C LYS A 110 -17.60 -14.18 -5.40
N VAL A 111 -16.55 -14.96 -5.42
CA VAL A 111 -16.22 -15.91 -4.35
C VAL A 111 -14.77 -15.70 -3.93
N ALA A 112 -14.53 -15.53 -2.63
CA ALA A 112 -13.17 -15.47 -2.11
C ALA A 112 -12.47 -16.81 -2.29
N TYR A 113 -11.15 -16.82 -2.45
CA TYR A 113 -10.35 -18.04 -2.65
C TYR A 113 -10.63 -19.13 -1.61
N ALA A 114 -10.80 -18.75 -0.35
CA ALA A 114 -11.13 -19.69 0.71
C ALA A 114 -12.49 -20.40 0.51
N GLY A 115 -13.41 -19.80 -0.23
CA GLY A 115 -14.75 -20.35 -0.53
C GLY A 115 -14.83 -21.07 -1.88
N LEU A 116 -13.71 -21.22 -2.60
CA LEU A 116 -13.68 -22.00 -3.84
C LEU A 116 -13.80 -23.49 -3.54
N SER A 117 -14.55 -24.21 -4.38
CA SER A 117 -14.58 -25.67 -4.37
C SER A 117 -13.22 -26.25 -4.81
N GLY A 118 -12.99 -27.53 -4.57
CA GLY A 118 -11.75 -28.19 -4.99
C GLY A 118 -11.54 -28.12 -6.50
N GLY A 119 -12.58 -28.38 -7.29
CA GLY A 119 -12.51 -28.24 -8.75
C GLY A 119 -12.21 -26.81 -9.21
N GLU A 120 -12.78 -25.78 -8.54
CA GLU A 120 -12.45 -24.40 -8.84
C GLU A 120 -10.99 -24.06 -8.49
N LYS A 121 -10.48 -24.56 -7.36
CA LYS A 121 -9.06 -24.40 -6.99
C LYS A 121 -8.13 -25.12 -7.97
N ALA A 122 -8.49 -26.31 -8.41
CA ALA A 122 -7.73 -27.07 -9.41
C ALA A 122 -7.54 -26.30 -10.73
N LEU A 123 -8.44 -25.38 -11.06
CA LEU A 123 -8.32 -24.49 -12.22
C LEU A 123 -7.61 -23.17 -11.86
N PHE A 124 -7.88 -22.63 -10.67
CA PHE A 124 -7.37 -21.32 -10.26
C PHE A 124 -5.88 -21.34 -9.93
N ASP A 125 -5.42 -22.34 -9.19
CA ASP A 125 -4.05 -22.40 -8.70
C ASP A 125 -3.00 -22.50 -9.81
N PRO A 126 -3.16 -23.37 -10.85
CA PRO A 126 -2.24 -23.36 -11.99
C PRO A 126 -2.28 -22.05 -12.77
N ALA A 127 -3.46 -21.41 -12.90
CA ALA A 127 -3.57 -20.13 -13.59
C ALA A 127 -2.84 -19.01 -12.84
N LEU A 128 -2.93 -19.01 -11.52
CA LEU A 128 -2.18 -18.08 -10.68
C LEU A 128 -0.67 -18.34 -10.77
N ALA A 129 -0.24 -19.59 -10.69
CA ALA A 129 1.16 -19.97 -10.83
C ALA A 129 1.73 -19.57 -12.21
N TYR A 130 0.98 -19.80 -13.29
CA TYR A 130 1.33 -19.33 -14.63
C TYR A 130 1.48 -17.82 -14.70
N ALA A 131 0.51 -17.10 -14.15
CA ALA A 131 0.54 -15.64 -14.14
C ALA A 131 1.74 -15.10 -13.35
N LEU A 132 2.18 -15.80 -12.32
CA LEU A 132 3.40 -15.52 -11.54
C LEU A 132 4.69 -15.99 -12.24
N LYS A 133 4.61 -16.51 -13.48
CA LYS A 133 5.74 -16.99 -14.30
C LYS A 133 6.41 -18.24 -13.72
N ALA A 134 5.65 -19.15 -13.13
CA ALA A 134 6.17 -20.49 -12.80
C ALA A 134 6.61 -21.22 -14.07
N ASN A 135 7.71 -21.97 -13.99
CA ASN A 135 8.24 -22.74 -15.11
C ASN A 135 7.58 -24.13 -15.23
N VAL A 136 7.00 -24.62 -14.13
CA VAL A 136 6.29 -25.91 -14.06
C VAL A 136 4.96 -25.65 -13.36
N LEU A 137 3.89 -26.16 -13.93
CA LEU A 137 2.55 -26.14 -13.36
C LEU A 137 2.16 -27.55 -12.93
N LEU A 138 1.67 -27.67 -11.71
CA LEU A 138 1.07 -28.90 -11.20
C LEU A 138 -0.43 -28.67 -11.07
N GLN A 139 -1.23 -29.54 -11.65
CA GLN A 139 -2.68 -29.52 -11.53
C GLN A 139 -3.17 -30.84 -10.96
N GLU A 140 -3.79 -30.79 -9.81
CA GLU A 140 -4.56 -31.90 -9.28
C GLU A 140 -6.00 -31.79 -9.77
N SER A 141 -6.44 -32.73 -10.58
CA SER A 141 -7.74 -32.70 -11.26
C SER A 141 -8.68 -33.81 -10.82
N ALA A 142 -8.46 -34.37 -9.63
CA ALA A 142 -9.33 -35.41 -9.08
C ALA A 142 -10.80 -35.01 -8.95
N GLU A 143 -11.05 -33.69 -8.73
CA GLU A 143 -12.39 -33.12 -8.57
C GLU A 143 -12.94 -32.49 -9.86
N LEU A 144 -12.19 -32.56 -10.99
CA LEU A 144 -12.69 -32.08 -12.27
C LEU A 144 -13.44 -33.19 -12.99
N ASP A 145 -14.56 -32.84 -13.63
CA ASP A 145 -15.18 -33.71 -14.61
C ASP A 145 -14.34 -33.75 -15.90
N GLU A 146 -14.64 -34.74 -16.78
CA GLU A 146 -13.89 -34.95 -18.00
C GLU A 146 -13.92 -33.73 -18.94
N GLU A 147 -15.07 -33.06 -19.02
CA GLU A 147 -15.24 -31.88 -19.88
C GLU A 147 -14.33 -30.73 -19.41
N ARG A 148 -14.34 -30.43 -18.12
CA ARG A 148 -13.50 -29.39 -17.51
C ARG A 148 -12.01 -29.74 -17.58
N LEU A 149 -11.67 -31.01 -17.41
CA LEU A 149 -10.30 -31.45 -17.58
C LEU A 149 -9.82 -31.19 -19.01
N LEU A 150 -10.59 -31.59 -20.02
CA LEU A 150 -10.23 -31.38 -21.43
C LEU A 150 -10.15 -29.91 -21.81
N GLU A 151 -11.08 -29.09 -21.32
CA GLU A 151 -11.00 -27.61 -21.48
C GLU A 151 -9.71 -27.04 -20.90
N SER A 152 -9.33 -27.47 -19.70
CA SER A 152 -8.10 -27.05 -19.02
C SER A 152 -6.85 -27.47 -19.81
N LEU A 153 -6.76 -28.74 -20.23
CA LEU A 153 -5.66 -29.23 -21.05
C LEU A 153 -5.52 -28.44 -22.37
N GLY A 154 -6.64 -28.14 -23.02
CA GLY A 154 -6.67 -27.31 -24.23
C GLY A 154 -6.11 -25.91 -24.00
N LYS A 155 -6.38 -25.29 -22.86
CA LYS A 155 -5.84 -23.98 -22.51
C LYS A 155 -4.32 -24.01 -22.29
N PHE A 156 -3.81 -25.07 -21.69
CA PHE A 156 -2.36 -25.22 -21.46
C PHE A 156 -1.55 -25.47 -22.74
N ASN A 157 -2.14 -25.97 -23.82
CA ASN A 157 -1.41 -26.20 -25.08
C ASN A 157 -0.74 -24.93 -25.64
N GLY A 158 -1.26 -23.76 -25.35
CA GLY A 158 -0.65 -22.48 -25.72
C GLY A 158 0.41 -21.96 -24.72
N ALA A 159 0.49 -22.56 -23.56
CA ALA A 159 1.41 -22.14 -22.51
C ALA A 159 2.83 -22.67 -22.78
N LYS A 160 3.83 -21.79 -22.75
CA LYS A 160 5.25 -22.18 -22.89
C LYS A 160 5.85 -22.63 -21.55
N VAL A 161 5.17 -23.56 -20.88
CA VAL A 161 5.57 -24.07 -19.55
C VAL A 161 5.34 -25.58 -19.52
N GLN A 162 6.08 -26.29 -18.69
CA GLN A 162 5.81 -27.69 -18.44
C GLN A 162 4.58 -27.81 -17.53
N VAL A 163 3.62 -28.65 -17.92
CA VAL A 163 2.41 -28.88 -17.12
C VAL A 163 2.33 -30.37 -16.78
N ILE A 164 2.11 -30.67 -15.52
CA ILE A 164 1.91 -32.03 -15.02
C ILE A 164 0.51 -32.07 -14.40
N VAL A 165 -0.34 -32.94 -14.90
CA VAL A 165 -1.72 -33.08 -14.42
C VAL A 165 -1.87 -34.48 -13.82
N SER A 166 -2.32 -34.55 -12.58
CA SER A 166 -2.73 -35.79 -11.94
C SER A 166 -4.26 -35.90 -11.95
N THR A 167 -4.75 -37.09 -12.33
CA THR A 167 -6.18 -37.40 -12.37
C THR A 167 -6.47 -38.81 -11.87
N CYS A 168 -7.62 -38.99 -11.24
CA CYS A 168 -8.07 -40.32 -10.79
C CYS A 168 -8.58 -41.22 -11.91
N TYR A 169 -8.78 -40.69 -13.12
CA TYR A 169 -9.27 -41.43 -14.27
C TYR A 169 -8.53 -40.99 -15.53
N GLY A 170 -8.31 -41.93 -16.44
CA GLY A 170 -7.76 -41.59 -17.75
C GLY A 170 -8.84 -40.92 -18.61
N PRO A 171 -8.56 -39.76 -19.23
CA PRO A 171 -9.50 -39.16 -20.19
C PRO A 171 -9.69 -40.11 -21.38
N LYS A 172 -10.88 -40.10 -21.99
CA LYS A 172 -11.21 -40.92 -23.17
C LYS A 172 -10.35 -40.58 -24.38
N SER A 173 -9.90 -39.34 -24.47
CA SER A 173 -8.98 -38.84 -25.47
C SER A 173 -7.94 -37.95 -24.83
N VAL A 174 -6.69 -38.11 -25.28
CA VAL A 174 -5.58 -37.23 -24.83
C VAL A 174 -5.38 -36.21 -25.94
N PRO A 175 -5.46 -34.89 -25.63
CA PRO A 175 -5.22 -33.85 -26.64
C PRO A 175 -3.80 -33.93 -27.24
N ASP A 176 -3.64 -33.42 -28.45
CA ASP A 176 -2.32 -33.32 -29.08
C ASP A 176 -1.33 -32.57 -28.20
N GLY A 177 -0.11 -33.07 -28.10
CA GLY A 177 0.95 -32.46 -27.28
C GLY A 177 0.98 -32.92 -25.82
N TRP A 178 0.05 -33.81 -25.42
CA TRP A 178 0.04 -34.42 -24.09
C TRP A 178 0.44 -35.89 -24.13
N GLU A 179 1.10 -36.33 -23.08
CA GLU A 179 1.48 -37.73 -22.88
C GLU A 179 0.80 -38.28 -21.63
N LEU A 180 0.19 -39.49 -21.76
CA LEU A 180 -0.49 -40.17 -20.66
C LEU A 180 0.46 -41.19 -20.04
N CYS A 181 0.86 -40.95 -18.79
CA CYS A 181 1.60 -41.88 -17.95
C CYS A 181 0.64 -42.60 -17.00
N LYS A 182 0.58 -43.93 -17.04
CA LYS A 182 -0.16 -44.73 -16.06
C LYS A 182 0.80 -45.18 -14.96
N LEU A 183 0.45 -44.89 -13.73
CA LEU A 183 1.16 -45.31 -12.52
C LEU A 183 0.60 -46.61 -12.00
#